data_0205ecf8ded566c7e6fe65693920b6f8
#
_entry.id   0205ecf8ded566c7e6fe65693920b6f8
#
_cell.length_a   1.000
_cell.length_b   1.000
_cell.length_c   1.000
_cell.angle_alpha   90.00
_cell.angle_beta   90.00
_cell.angle_gamma   90.00
#
_symmetry.space_group_name_H-M   'P 1'
#
loop_
_entity.id
_entity.type
_entity.pdbx_description
1 polymer ?
#
loop_
_entity_poly.entity_id
_entity_poly.type
_entity_poly.pdbx_seq_one_letter_code
_entity_poly.pdbx_strand_id
1 'polypeptide(L)'
;MKILKQIPDFCLSHWLLRIPLAIVFLQQGISKLPFSLDDADSWELPYLVWWFVVYGEIGAGIGLIFSGIMVSKIAGDYIWDFWIQDLGDLLTRFSGIVMCCIVTGVIWISEPASFWDVILYDNLHVFLWVGGLFFALRGSRT
;
A
#
# COMPACT_ATOMS: atom_id res chain seq x y z
N MET A 1 11.52 10.76 33.00
CA MET A 1 10.79 11.13 31.76
C MET A 1 11.43 12.25 30.92
N LYS A 2 12.59 12.83 31.31
CA LYS A 2 13.30 13.85 30.49
C LYS A 2 14.09 13.23 29.31
N ILE A 3 14.53 11.96 29.42
CA ILE A 3 15.33 11.27 28.40
C ILE A 3 14.57 11.00 27.13
N LEU A 4 13.25 10.69 27.22
CA LEU A 4 12.39 10.44 26.04
C LEU A 4 12.13 11.70 25.19
N LYS A 5 12.29 12.90 25.77
CA LYS A 5 12.18 14.17 25.03
C LYS A 5 13.42 14.54 24.22
N GLN A 6 14.51 13.77 24.37
CA GLN A 6 15.77 13.99 23.66
C GLN A 6 15.93 13.07 22.44
N ILE A 7 14.99 12.13 22.23
CA ILE A 7 14.97 11.30 21.03
C ILE A 7 14.45 12.20 19.89
N PRO A 8 15.25 12.46 18.85
CA PRO A 8 14.80 13.29 17.74
C PRO A 8 13.60 12.63 17.06
N ASP A 9 12.54 13.39 16.85
CA ASP A 9 11.40 12.95 16.04
C ASP A 9 11.91 12.67 14.63
N PHE A 10 11.91 11.40 14.24
CA PHE A 10 12.32 10.99 12.91
C PHE A 10 11.18 11.25 11.93
N CYS A 11 11.11 12.46 11.39
CA CYS A 11 10.02 12.90 10.49
C CYS A 11 9.89 12.02 9.23
N LEU A 12 10.93 11.24 8.88
CA LEU A 12 10.94 10.31 7.77
C LEU A 12 10.57 8.86 8.16
N SER A 13 10.16 8.62 9.42
CA SER A 13 9.88 7.25 9.91
C SER A 13 8.82 6.52 9.07
N HIS A 14 7.82 7.23 8.55
CA HIS A 14 6.80 6.64 7.68
C HIS A 14 7.36 6.11 6.35
N TRP A 15 8.51 6.64 5.88
CA TRP A 15 9.17 6.15 4.67
C TRP A 15 9.76 4.75 4.85
N LEU A 16 10.14 4.37 6.07
CA LEU A 16 10.62 3.02 6.37
C LEU A 16 9.58 1.94 6.10
N LEU A 17 8.30 2.25 6.24
CA LEU A 17 7.20 1.34 5.89
C LEU A 17 6.70 1.56 4.46
N ARG A 18 6.68 2.82 4.00
CA ARG A 18 6.17 3.23 2.70
C ARG A 18 6.95 2.63 1.54
N ILE A 19 8.29 2.70 1.59
CA ILE A 19 9.15 2.22 0.51
C ILE A 19 9.04 0.70 0.33
N PRO A 20 9.26 -0.15 1.36
CA PRO A 20 9.14 -1.60 1.18
C PRO A 20 7.76 -2.03 0.73
N LEU A 21 6.70 -1.44 1.31
CA LEU A 21 5.34 -1.76 0.95
C LEU A 21 5.04 -1.43 -0.52
N ALA A 22 5.43 -0.25 -0.98
CA ALA A 22 5.26 0.16 -2.37
C ALA A 22 6.06 -0.72 -3.33
N ILE A 23 7.30 -1.08 -2.99
CA ILE A 23 8.14 -1.96 -3.81
C ILE A 23 7.48 -3.33 -3.98
N VAL A 24 6.98 -3.93 -2.91
CA VAL A 24 6.32 -5.25 -2.99
C VAL A 24 5.07 -5.18 -3.88
N PHE A 25 4.22 -4.17 -3.70
CA PHE A 25 3.03 -4.01 -4.55
C PHE A 25 3.38 -3.75 -6.02
N LEU A 26 4.37 -2.92 -6.30
CA LEU A 26 4.87 -2.70 -7.66
C LEU A 26 5.43 -3.99 -8.28
N GLN A 27 6.23 -4.73 -7.53
CA GLN A 27 6.81 -5.99 -7.99
C GLN A 27 5.71 -7.01 -8.30
N GLN A 28 4.72 -7.15 -7.43
CA GLN A 28 3.58 -8.05 -7.64
C GLN A 28 2.77 -7.67 -8.89
N GLY A 29 2.43 -6.39 -9.05
CA GLY A 29 1.67 -5.94 -10.21
C GLY A 29 2.45 -6.05 -11.52
N ILE A 30 3.75 -5.69 -11.53
CA ILE A 30 4.60 -5.78 -12.73
C ILE A 30 4.85 -7.24 -13.12
N SER A 31 4.99 -8.16 -12.16
CA SER A 31 5.21 -9.58 -12.45
C SER A 31 4.04 -10.25 -13.17
N LYS A 32 2.84 -9.64 -13.11
CA LYS A 32 1.63 -10.10 -13.81
C LYS A 32 1.47 -9.48 -15.20
N LEU A 33 2.47 -8.72 -15.67
CA LEU A 33 2.51 -8.19 -17.03
C LEU A 33 3.37 -9.11 -17.94
N PRO A 34 3.03 -9.28 -19.23
CA PRO A 34 1.89 -8.67 -19.94
C PRO A 34 0.55 -9.24 -19.48
N PHE A 35 -0.44 -8.37 -19.41
CA PHE A 35 -1.78 -8.75 -18.99
C PHE A 35 -2.40 -9.76 -19.96
N SER A 36 -2.81 -10.92 -19.48
CA SER A 36 -3.42 -11.96 -20.29
C SER A 36 -4.75 -12.45 -19.72
N LEU A 37 -5.62 -12.96 -20.61
CA LEU A 37 -6.87 -13.60 -20.21
C LEU A 37 -6.62 -14.97 -19.61
N ASP A 38 -5.60 -15.68 -20.10
CA ASP A 38 -5.24 -17.02 -19.64
C ASP A 38 -4.81 -16.99 -18.16
N ASP A 39 -4.19 -15.91 -17.72
CA ASP A 39 -3.84 -15.73 -16.32
C ASP A 39 -5.08 -15.54 -15.44
N ALA A 40 -6.07 -14.76 -15.88
CA ALA A 40 -7.33 -14.60 -15.18
C ALA A 40 -8.06 -15.92 -15.01
N ASP A 41 -8.11 -16.72 -16.07
CA ASP A 41 -8.75 -18.04 -16.07
C ASP A 41 -7.99 -19.04 -15.16
N SER A 42 -6.66 -18.94 -15.10
CA SER A 42 -5.85 -19.79 -14.22
C SER A 42 -6.12 -19.57 -12.73
N TRP A 43 -6.57 -18.35 -12.37
CA TRP A 43 -6.98 -17.98 -11.00
C TRP A 43 -8.49 -18.07 -10.78
N GLU A 44 -9.24 -18.57 -11.76
CA GLU A 44 -10.71 -18.62 -11.73
C GLU A 44 -11.37 -17.25 -11.43
N LEU A 45 -10.72 -16.15 -11.87
CA LEU A 45 -11.16 -14.79 -11.63
C LEU A 45 -11.84 -14.18 -12.86
N PRO A 46 -12.95 -13.43 -12.65
CA PRO A 46 -13.48 -12.60 -13.71
C PRO A 46 -12.42 -11.63 -14.24
N TYR A 47 -12.35 -11.48 -15.57
CA TYR A 47 -11.41 -10.59 -16.26
C TYR A 47 -11.29 -9.20 -15.62
N LEU A 48 -12.43 -8.58 -15.27
CA LEU A 48 -12.49 -7.27 -14.67
C LEU A 48 -11.80 -7.24 -13.29
N VAL A 49 -12.00 -8.30 -12.48
CA VAL A 49 -11.37 -8.41 -11.15
C VAL A 49 -9.86 -8.56 -11.31
N TRP A 50 -9.41 -9.42 -12.23
CA TRP A 50 -7.99 -9.59 -12.52
C TRP A 50 -7.33 -8.28 -13.00
N TRP A 51 -8.02 -7.53 -13.86
CA TRP A 51 -7.59 -6.21 -14.29
C TRP A 51 -7.39 -5.25 -13.10
N PHE A 52 -8.37 -5.20 -12.19
CA PHE A 52 -8.27 -4.37 -10.97
C PHE A 52 -7.15 -4.84 -10.05
N VAL A 53 -6.87 -6.13 -9.94
CA VAL A 53 -5.75 -6.64 -9.13
C VAL A 53 -4.43 -6.14 -9.71
N VAL A 54 -4.16 -6.40 -10.98
CA VAL A 54 -2.88 -6.04 -11.63
C VAL A 54 -2.64 -4.53 -11.59
N TYR A 55 -3.57 -3.75 -12.11
CA TYR A 55 -3.41 -2.29 -12.17
C TYR A 55 -3.62 -1.61 -10.82
N GLY A 56 -4.38 -2.22 -9.92
CA GLY A 56 -4.54 -1.77 -8.55
C GLY A 56 -3.24 -1.92 -7.75
N GLU A 57 -2.52 -3.02 -7.90
CA GLU A 57 -1.20 -3.22 -7.28
C GLU A 57 -0.19 -2.17 -7.76
N ILE A 58 -0.10 -1.96 -9.07
CA ILE A 58 0.79 -0.95 -9.66
C ILE A 58 0.38 0.45 -9.19
N GLY A 59 -0.90 0.78 -9.33
CA GLY A 59 -1.44 2.10 -8.97
C GLY A 59 -1.29 2.42 -7.49
N ALA A 60 -1.54 1.45 -6.60
CA ALA A 60 -1.38 1.63 -5.17
C ALA A 60 0.09 1.82 -4.77
N GLY A 61 1.02 1.06 -5.38
CA GLY A 61 2.45 1.22 -5.16
C GLY A 61 2.96 2.60 -5.60
N ILE A 62 2.63 3.02 -6.84
CA ILE A 62 2.98 4.36 -7.35
C ILE A 62 2.32 5.45 -6.50
N GLY A 63 1.02 5.30 -6.22
CA GLY A 63 0.25 6.27 -5.44
C GLY A 63 0.83 6.46 -4.05
N LEU A 64 1.28 5.40 -3.40
CA LEU A 64 1.89 5.46 -2.08
C LEU A 64 3.22 6.24 -2.09
N ILE A 65 4.09 6.03 -3.08
CA ILE A 65 5.35 6.78 -3.22
C ILE A 65 5.07 8.24 -3.58
N PHE A 66 4.26 8.46 -4.61
CA PHE A 66 3.97 9.80 -5.12
C PHE A 66 3.31 10.68 -4.05
N SER A 67 2.32 10.15 -3.34
CA SER A 67 1.67 10.87 -2.24
C SER A 67 2.64 11.19 -1.08
N GLY A 68 3.60 10.30 -0.82
CA GLY A 68 4.66 10.56 0.16
C GLY A 68 5.54 11.74 -0.24
N ILE A 69 5.90 11.85 -1.53
CA ILE A 69 6.66 12.98 -2.05
C ILE A 69 5.83 14.26 -1.96
N MET A 70 4.54 14.22 -2.34
CA MET A 70 3.64 15.37 -2.25
C MET A 70 3.54 15.94 -0.84
N VAL A 71 3.52 15.09 0.19
CA VAL A 71 3.37 15.52 1.59
C VAL A 71 4.72 15.81 2.25
N SER A 72 5.82 15.26 1.73
CA SER A 72 7.15 15.50 2.29
C SER A 72 7.69 16.87 1.89
N LYS A 73 8.31 17.58 2.84
CA LYS A 73 9.02 18.86 2.59
C LYS A 73 10.22 18.74 1.64
N ILE A 74 10.43 17.56 1.04
CA ILE A 74 11.51 17.30 0.07
C ILE A 74 11.28 18.08 -1.23
N ALA A 75 10.03 18.37 -1.57
CA ALA A 75 9.68 19.11 -2.80
C ALA A 75 9.92 20.65 -2.71
N GLY A 76 10.41 21.15 -1.57
CA GLY A 76 10.74 22.57 -1.36
C GLY A 76 9.52 23.45 -1.04
N ASP A 77 9.78 24.59 -0.38
CA ASP A 77 8.76 25.51 0.13
C ASP A 77 7.85 26.16 -0.94
N TYR A 78 8.13 25.95 -2.23
CA TYR A 78 7.47 26.62 -3.35
C TYR A 78 6.17 25.98 -3.87
N ILE A 79 5.85 24.73 -3.49
CA ILE A 79 4.70 23.97 -4.05
C ILE A 79 3.63 23.70 -2.98
N TRP A 80 3.74 24.34 -1.80
CA TRP A 80 2.95 23.98 -0.61
C TRP A 80 1.65 24.76 -0.51
N ASP A 81 0.79 24.61 -1.50
CA ASP A 81 -0.61 24.93 -1.33
C ASP A 81 -1.28 23.85 -0.47
N PHE A 82 -2.11 24.28 0.47
CA PHE A 82 -2.92 23.42 1.36
C PHE A 82 -3.59 22.25 0.60
N TRP A 83 -4.03 22.48 -0.62
CA TRP A 83 -4.65 21.50 -1.50
C TRP A 83 -3.73 20.32 -1.88
N ILE A 84 -2.45 20.55 -2.05
CA ILE A 84 -1.49 19.48 -2.43
C ILE A 84 -1.28 18.53 -1.26
N GLN A 85 -1.22 19.06 -0.05
CA GLN A 85 -1.09 18.23 1.15
C GLN A 85 -2.35 17.39 1.38
N ASP A 86 -3.53 17.98 1.22
CA ASP A 86 -4.80 17.27 1.36
C ASP A 86 -4.95 16.19 0.29
N LEU A 87 -4.60 16.50 -0.96
CA LEU A 87 -4.60 15.54 -2.05
C LEU A 87 -3.60 14.39 -1.82
N GLY A 88 -2.40 14.71 -1.34
CA GLY A 88 -1.40 13.70 -0.98
C GLY A 88 -1.87 12.80 0.17
N ASP A 89 -2.53 13.36 1.19
CA ASP A 89 -3.11 12.57 2.27
C ASP A 89 -4.24 11.66 1.78
N LEU A 90 -5.15 12.19 0.96
CA LEU A 90 -6.22 11.43 0.34
C LEU A 90 -5.68 10.29 -0.53
N LEU A 91 -4.70 10.57 -1.37
CA LEU A 91 -4.07 9.57 -2.23
C LEU A 91 -3.37 8.47 -1.42
N THR A 92 -2.71 8.83 -0.30
CA THR A 92 -2.12 7.84 0.62
C THR A 92 -3.19 6.92 1.19
N ARG A 93 -4.30 7.47 1.70
CA ARG A 93 -5.40 6.69 2.26
C ARG A 93 -6.05 5.79 1.22
N PHE A 94 -6.29 6.32 0.04
CA PHE A 94 -6.86 5.57 -1.08
C PHE A 94 -5.94 4.40 -1.48
N SER A 95 -4.63 4.64 -1.64
CA SER A 95 -3.65 3.59 -1.92
C SER A 95 -3.67 2.49 -0.84
N GLY A 96 -3.72 2.88 0.44
CA GLY A 96 -3.83 1.94 1.55
C GLY A 96 -5.10 1.09 1.52
N ILE A 97 -6.25 1.69 1.17
CA ILE A 97 -7.52 0.97 1.00
C ILE A 97 -7.42 -0.04 -0.14
N VAL A 98 -6.89 0.37 -1.30
CA VAL A 98 -6.71 -0.52 -2.46
C VAL A 98 -5.82 -1.70 -2.10
N MET A 99 -4.71 -1.45 -1.38
CA MET A 99 -3.82 -2.51 -0.88
C MET A 99 -4.57 -3.51 0.01
N CYS A 100 -5.35 -3.03 0.98
CA CYS A 100 -6.15 -3.90 1.85
C CYS A 100 -7.17 -4.73 1.06
N CYS A 101 -7.87 -4.13 0.09
CA CYS A 101 -8.85 -4.84 -0.74
C CYS A 101 -8.19 -5.95 -1.56
N ILE A 102 -7.06 -5.67 -2.21
CA ILE A 102 -6.32 -6.66 -3.02
C ILE A 102 -5.85 -7.82 -2.15
N VAL A 103 -5.17 -7.51 -1.03
CA VAL A 103 -4.64 -8.57 -0.13
C VAL A 103 -5.78 -9.40 0.47
N THR A 104 -6.90 -8.78 0.83
CA THR A 104 -8.09 -9.52 1.28
C THR A 104 -8.59 -10.48 0.19
N GLY A 105 -8.62 -10.03 -1.07
CA GLY A 105 -8.98 -10.89 -2.21
C GLY A 105 -8.02 -12.06 -2.39
N VAL A 106 -6.70 -11.82 -2.30
CA VAL A 106 -5.67 -12.86 -2.39
C VAL A 106 -5.81 -13.90 -1.27
N ILE A 107 -5.99 -13.44 -0.03
CA ILE A 107 -6.21 -14.35 1.12
C ILE A 107 -7.49 -15.17 0.90
N TRP A 108 -8.56 -14.55 0.41
CA TRP A 108 -9.81 -15.24 0.16
C TRP A 108 -9.67 -16.36 -0.87
N ILE A 109 -8.94 -16.11 -1.98
CA ILE A 109 -8.72 -17.09 -3.05
C ILE A 109 -7.81 -18.24 -2.60
N SER A 110 -6.90 -17.99 -1.65
CA SER A 110 -6.02 -19.04 -1.11
C SER A 110 -6.73 -20.09 -0.21
N GLU A 111 -8.04 -19.87 0.02
CA GLU A 111 -8.90 -20.79 0.80
C GLU A 111 -8.27 -21.29 2.12
N PRO A 112 -7.82 -20.40 3.00
CA PRO A 112 -7.20 -20.82 4.26
C PRO A 112 -8.17 -21.63 5.12
N ALA A 113 -7.70 -22.69 5.75
CA ALA A 113 -8.53 -23.57 6.58
C ALA A 113 -9.12 -22.85 7.80
N SER A 114 -8.45 -21.82 8.28
CA SER A 114 -8.91 -20.99 9.40
C SER A 114 -8.28 -19.58 9.38
N PHE A 115 -8.89 -18.65 10.12
CA PHE A 115 -8.33 -17.33 10.36
C PHE A 115 -6.92 -17.39 11.01
N TRP A 116 -6.69 -18.36 11.87
CA TRP A 116 -5.39 -18.54 12.52
C TRP A 116 -4.32 -19.02 11.57
N ASP A 117 -4.67 -19.79 10.54
CA ASP A 117 -3.72 -20.20 9.52
C ASP A 117 -3.17 -19.00 8.74
N VAL A 118 -4.02 -18.02 8.42
CA VAL A 118 -3.59 -16.78 7.80
C VAL A 118 -2.58 -16.04 8.68
N ILE A 119 -2.92 -15.83 9.95
CA ILE A 119 -2.06 -15.07 10.87
C ILE A 119 -0.73 -15.75 11.15
N LEU A 120 -0.72 -17.09 11.28
CA LEU A 120 0.46 -17.83 11.70
C LEU A 120 1.37 -18.24 10.54
N TYR A 121 0.81 -18.49 9.36
CA TYR A 121 1.56 -19.05 8.23
C TYR A 121 1.68 -18.11 7.04
N ASP A 122 0.79 -17.15 6.88
CA ASP A 122 0.81 -16.19 5.77
C ASP A 122 1.30 -14.80 6.21
N ASN A 123 2.47 -14.77 6.81
CA ASN A 123 3.05 -13.57 7.40
C ASN A 123 3.21 -12.42 6.38
N LEU A 124 3.48 -12.74 5.11
CA LEU A 124 3.65 -11.73 4.08
C LEU A 124 2.35 -10.97 3.82
N HIS A 125 1.24 -11.68 3.56
CA HIS A 125 -0.03 -11.03 3.29
C HIS A 125 -0.58 -10.30 4.52
N VAL A 126 -0.38 -10.86 5.72
CA VAL A 126 -0.72 -10.16 6.98
C VAL A 126 0.06 -8.84 7.10
N PHE A 127 1.37 -8.85 6.84
CA PHE A 127 2.19 -7.64 6.87
C PHE A 127 1.75 -6.61 5.84
N LEU A 128 1.47 -7.04 4.61
CA LEU A 128 1.00 -6.17 3.54
C LEU A 128 -0.37 -5.56 3.87
N TRP A 129 -1.27 -6.36 4.45
CA TRP A 129 -2.59 -5.90 4.87
C TRP A 129 -2.51 -4.87 6.00
N VAL A 130 -1.72 -5.15 7.04
CA VAL A 130 -1.50 -4.22 8.16
C VAL A 130 -0.82 -2.93 7.69
N GLY A 131 0.16 -3.04 6.78
CA GLY A 131 0.81 -1.88 6.16
C GLY A 131 -0.15 -1.02 5.36
N GLY A 132 -1.00 -1.64 4.54
CA GLY A 132 -2.08 -0.96 3.81
C GLY A 132 -3.06 -0.27 4.77
N LEU A 133 -3.51 -0.98 5.81
CA LEU A 133 -4.42 -0.45 6.83
C LEU A 133 -3.81 0.74 7.58
N PHE A 134 -2.52 0.67 7.90
CA PHE A 134 -1.81 1.78 8.54
C PHE A 134 -1.92 3.05 7.71
N PHE A 135 -1.65 2.99 6.40
CA PHE A 135 -1.75 4.16 5.52
C PHE A 135 -3.19 4.57 5.25
N ALA A 136 -4.14 3.63 5.18
CA ALA A 136 -5.56 3.93 5.04
C ALA A 136 -6.10 4.75 6.22
N LEU A 137 -5.73 4.36 7.44
CA LEU A 137 -6.23 5.02 8.66
C LEU A 137 -5.44 6.29 9.00
N ARG A 138 -4.12 6.24 8.94
CA ARG A 138 -3.26 7.36 9.32
C ARG A 138 -3.15 8.41 8.22
N GLY A 139 -3.07 8.01 6.96
CA GLY A 139 -2.71 8.90 5.86
C GLY A 139 -1.24 9.33 5.91
N SER A 140 -0.95 10.50 5.37
CA SER A 140 0.40 11.10 5.33
C SER A 140 0.59 12.26 6.31
N ARG A 141 -0.45 12.71 7.00
CA ARG A 141 -0.33 13.82 7.96
C ARG A 141 0.44 13.37 9.19
N THR A 142 1.47 14.11 9.54
CA THR A 142 2.26 13.97 10.76
C THR A 142 1.69 14.86 11.86
#